data_d744d6c5ff654ba97e483da835174be0
#
_entry.id   d744d6c5ff654ba97e483da835174be0
#
_cell.length_a   1.000
_cell.length_b   1.000
_cell.length_c   1.000
_cell.angle_alpha   90.00
_cell.angle_beta   90.00
_cell.angle_gamma   90.00
#
_symmetry.space_group_name_H-M   'P 1'
#
loop_
_entity.id
_entity.type
_entity.pdbx_description
1 polymer ?
#
loop_
_entity_poly.entity_id
_entity_poly.type
_entity_poly.pdbx_seq_one_letter_code
_entity_poly.pdbx_strand_id
1 'polypeptide(L)'
;MTNDAFQNTLANDQRLIENALQQLLPPTVFDQGEVVEAMRYSLMNGGKRLRPVLALEFCKACGGERHAVLEPACALEYVHTYSLIHDDLPCMDDDDLRRGRPSCHKAYPENIALLAGDALLTHAFEIIADCDLSADAKCQMVSLLAANAGVSGMIGGQVLDLKYEAADPSLQQLLTVHKLKTGALISAACILGCLAAGAT
;
A
#
# COMPACT_ATOMS: atom_id res chain seq x y z
N MET A 1 12.28 -8.49 -24.54
CA MET A 1 11.64 -7.17 -24.44
C MET A 1 12.75 -6.13 -24.49
N THR A 2 12.67 -5.12 -25.35
CA THR A 2 13.65 -4.00 -25.35
C THR A 2 13.43 -3.12 -24.12
N ASN A 3 14.46 -2.37 -23.69
CA ASN A 3 14.35 -1.45 -22.55
C ASN A 3 13.19 -0.45 -22.74
N ASP A 4 13.04 0.10 -23.93
CA ASP A 4 11.96 1.05 -24.25
C ASP A 4 10.56 0.43 -24.14
N ALA A 5 10.39 -0.83 -24.58
CA ALA A 5 9.12 -1.55 -24.45
C ALA A 5 8.77 -1.80 -22.97
N PHE A 6 9.77 -2.11 -22.13
CA PHE A 6 9.58 -2.26 -20.70
C PHE A 6 9.17 -0.94 -20.04
N GLN A 7 9.87 0.16 -20.33
CA GLN A 7 9.57 1.48 -19.77
C GLN A 7 8.17 1.95 -20.17
N ASN A 8 7.75 1.73 -21.42
CA ASN A 8 6.41 2.06 -21.90
C ASN A 8 5.32 1.24 -21.17
N THR A 9 5.54 -0.06 -20.97
CA THR A 9 4.61 -0.91 -20.21
C THR A 9 4.48 -0.40 -18.79
N LEU A 10 5.58 -0.17 -18.10
CA LEU A 10 5.59 0.33 -16.72
C LEU A 10 4.86 1.67 -16.59
N ALA A 11 5.10 2.62 -17.51
CA ALA A 11 4.42 3.91 -17.52
C ALA A 11 2.90 3.79 -17.75
N ASN A 12 2.48 2.84 -18.59
CA ASN A 12 1.06 2.56 -18.81
C ASN A 12 0.41 1.97 -17.55
N ASP A 13 1.08 1.04 -16.88
CA ASP A 13 0.61 0.43 -15.64
C ASP A 13 0.49 1.46 -14.52
N GLN A 14 1.49 2.31 -14.36
CA GLN A 14 1.45 3.40 -13.38
C GLN A 14 0.25 4.33 -13.61
N ARG A 15 -0.03 4.72 -14.87
CA ARG A 15 -1.19 5.55 -15.19
C ARG A 15 -2.52 4.84 -14.89
N LEU A 16 -2.63 3.55 -15.23
CA LEU A 16 -3.81 2.74 -14.92
C LEU A 16 -4.06 2.69 -13.42
N ILE A 17 -3.02 2.41 -12.64
CA ILE A 17 -3.06 2.34 -11.18
C ILE A 17 -3.43 3.71 -10.58
N GLU A 18 -2.81 4.80 -11.03
CA GLU A 18 -3.10 6.14 -10.49
C GLU A 18 -4.54 6.57 -10.74
N ASN A 19 -5.09 6.27 -11.91
CA ASN A 19 -6.50 6.52 -12.18
C ASN A 19 -7.42 5.69 -11.26
N ALA A 20 -7.11 4.41 -11.07
CA ALA A 20 -7.88 3.55 -10.18
C ALA A 20 -7.79 3.99 -8.71
N LEU A 21 -6.59 4.34 -8.22
CA LEU A 21 -6.40 4.88 -6.87
C LEU A 21 -7.29 6.09 -6.59
N GLN A 22 -7.40 6.99 -7.55
CA GLN A 22 -8.24 8.18 -7.42
C GLN A 22 -9.74 7.85 -7.46
N GLN A 23 -10.16 6.91 -8.29
CA GLN A 23 -11.56 6.49 -8.41
C GLN A 23 -12.05 5.71 -7.20
N LEU A 24 -11.16 4.97 -6.54
CA LEU A 24 -11.45 4.18 -5.34
C LEU A 24 -11.51 5.00 -4.05
N LEU A 25 -11.14 6.29 -4.06
CA LEU A 25 -11.29 7.12 -2.87
C LEU A 25 -12.77 7.23 -2.48
N PRO A 26 -13.09 7.13 -1.18
CA PRO A 26 -14.47 7.23 -0.73
C PRO A 26 -15.06 8.60 -1.06
N PRO A 27 -16.37 8.68 -1.35
CA PRO A 27 -17.04 9.96 -1.56
C PRO A 27 -17.13 10.76 -0.26
N THR A 28 -17.08 12.07 -0.37
CA THR A 28 -17.40 12.96 0.75
C THR A 28 -18.91 13.06 0.89
N VAL A 29 -19.48 12.49 1.96
CA VAL A 29 -20.94 12.45 2.18
C VAL A 29 -21.39 13.48 3.21
N PHE A 30 -20.52 13.80 4.19
CA PHE A 30 -20.79 14.75 5.30
C PHE A 30 -19.59 15.69 5.49
N ASP A 31 -19.49 16.32 6.66
CA ASP A 31 -18.42 17.27 7.00
C ASP A 31 -17.04 16.61 7.24
N GLN A 32 -16.92 15.27 7.09
CA GLN A 32 -15.66 14.54 7.18
C GLN A 32 -14.74 14.70 5.94
N GLY A 33 -15.06 15.62 5.04
CA GLY A 33 -14.32 15.84 3.79
C GLY A 33 -12.83 16.08 3.99
N GLU A 34 -12.43 16.70 5.09
CA GLU A 34 -11.01 16.98 5.38
C GLU A 34 -10.15 15.70 5.49
N VAL A 35 -10.68 14.63 6.08
CA VAL A 35 -9.99 13.32 6.13
C VAL A 35 -9.83 12.74 4.73
N VAL A 36 -10.86 12.80 3.88
CA VAL A 36 -10.80 12.31 2.49
C VAL A 36 -9.79 13.11 1.66
N GLU A 37 -9.70 14.43 1.87
CA GLU A 37 -8.70 15.25 1.20
C GLU A 37 -7.27 14.94 1.69
N ALA A 38 -7.07 14.66 2.97
CA ALA A 38 -5.78 14.23 3.53
C ALA A 38 -5.36 12.84 2.99
N MET A 39 -6.32 11.89 2.86
CA MET A 39 -6.11 10.60 2.19
C MET A 39 -5.66 10.81 0.74
N ARG A 40 -6.40 11.62 -0.02
CA ARG A 40 -6.09 11.97 -1.42
C ARG A 40 -4.73 12.62 -1.54
N TYR A 41 -4.43 13.59 -0.70
CA TYR A 41 -3.15 14.30 -0.67
C TYR A 41 -1.96 13.34 -0.58
N SER A 42 -2.02 12.39 0.35
CA SER A 42 -0.95 11.44 0.60
C SER A 42 -0.90 10.34 -0.46
N LEU A 43 -2.05 9.80 -0.85
CA LEU A 43 -2.16 8.71 -1.83
C LEU A 43 -1.67 9.16 -3.22
N MET A 44 -1.99 10.41 -3.63
CA MET A 44 -1.64 10.97 -4.94
C MET A 44 -0.31 11.73 -4.93
N ASN A 45 0.48 11.65 -3.85
CA ASN A 45 1.81 12.28 -3.76
C ASN A 45 2.90 11.54 -4.56
N GLY A 46 2.53 10.91 -5.67
CA GLY A 46 3.45 10.20 -6.56
C GLY A 46 3.96 8.89 -5.99
N GLY A 47 5.00 8.36 -6.60
CA GLY A 47 5.62 7.09 -6.22
C GLY A 47 5.78 6.14 -7.41
N LYS A 48 6.60 5.10 -7.23
CA LYS A 48 6.89 4.12 -8.31
C LYS A 48 5.74 3.12 -8.53
N ARG A 49 4.76 3.06 -7.62
CA ARG A 49 3.63 2.11 -7.66
C ARG A 49 4.07 0.65 -7.86
N LEU A 50 5.22 0.30 -7.28
CA LEU A 50 5.84 -1.00 -7.52
C LEU A 50 4.96 -2.17 -7.04
N ARG A 51 4.30 -2.05 -5.89
CA ARG A 51 3.46 -3.11 -5.33
C ARG A 51 2.27 -3.43 -6.23
N PRO A 52 1.44 -2.47 -6.63
CA PRO A 52 0.35 -2.77 -7.56
C PRO A 52 0.85 -3.23 -8.94
N VAL A 53 1.96 -2.71 -9.47
CA VAL A 53 2.57 -3.21 -10.72
C VAL A 53 2.94 -4.68 -10.60
N LEU A 54 3.56 -5.10 -9.50
CA LEU A 54 3.88 -6.51 -9.27
C LEU A 54 2.61 -7.38 -9.23
N ALA A 55 1.55 -6.94 -8.55
CA ALA A 55 0.29 -7.67 -8.53
C ALA A 55 -0.30 -7.86 -9.95
N LEU A 56 -0.30 -6.81 -10.77
CA LEU A 56 -0.76 -6.87 -12.17
C LEU A 56 0.08 -7.86 -12.99
N GLU A 57 1.40 -7.82 -12.87
CA GLU A 57 2.29 -8.66 -13.67
C GLU A 57 2.29 -10.13 -13.22
N PHE A 58 2.15 -10.39 -11.91
CA PHE A 58 1.99 -11.76 -11.39
C PHE A 58 0.62 -12.35 -11.78
N CYS A 59 -0.46 -11.57 -11.74
CA CYS A 59 -1.76 -12.00 -12.24
C CYS A 59 -1.66 -12.42 -13.72
N LYS A 60 -1.07 -11.59 -14.55
CA LYS A 60 -0.83 -11.86 -15.96
C LYS A 60 0.05 -13.10 -16.17
N ALA A 61 1.12 -13.25 -15.39
CA ALA A 61 2.02 -14.42 -15.47
C ALA A 61 1.31 -15.73 -15.15
N CYS A 62 0.30 -15.69 -14.29
CA CYS A 62 -0.58 -16.82 -13.96
C CYS A 62 -1.74 -17.01 -14.96
N GLY A 63 -1.81 -16.23 -16.05
CA GLY A 63 -2.86 -16.31 -17.06
C GLY A 63 -4.17 -15.59 -16.70
N GLY A 64 -4.18 -14.78 -15.63
CA GLY A 64 -5.33 -14.00 -15.22
C GLY A 64 -5.46 -12.67 -15.95
N GLU A 65 -6.64 -12.07 -15.81
CA GLU A 65 -6.96 -10.78 -16.40
C GLU A 65 -6.53 -9.63 -15.48
N ARG A 66 -5.76 -8.66 -15.99
CA ARG A 66 -5.21 -7.54 -15.22
C ARG A 66 -6.27 -6.68 -14.54
N HIS A 67 -7.44 -6.54 -15.18
CA HIS A 67 -8.53 -5.77 -14.58
C HIS A 67 -9.11 -6.42 -13.33
N ALA A 68 -9.11 -7.74 -13.24
CA ALA A 68 -9.62 -8.46 -12.08
C ALA A 68 -8.80 -8.20 -10.80
N VAL A 69 -7.51 -7.90 -10.94
CA VAL A 69 -6.61 -7.64 -9.81
C VAL A 69 -6.40 -6.16 -9.52
N LEU A 70 -6.90 -5.24 -10.36
CA LEU A 70 -6.59 -3.82 -10.28
C LEU A 70 -7.00 -3.20 -8.94
N GLU A 71 -8.23 -3.45 -8.50
CA GLU A 71 -8.75 -2.93 -7.22
C GLU A 71 -7.99 -3.53 -6.02
N PRO A 72 -7.83 -4.86 -5.88
CA PRO A 72 -7.00 -5.44 -4.83
C PRO A 72 -5.53 -4.98 -4.88
N ALA A 73 -4.97 -4.74 -6.06
CA ALA A 73 -3.63 -4.18 -6.21
C ALA A 73 -3.55 -2.74 -5.67
N CYS A 74 -4.60 -1.94 -5.90
CA CYS A 74 -4.70 -0.60 -5.31
C CYS A 74 -4.80 -0.64 -3.78
N ALA A 75 -5.49 -1.61 -3.19
CA ALA A 75 -5.58 -1.77 -1.74
C ALA A 75 -4.20 -1.89 -1.08
N LEU A 76 -3.22 -2.53 -1.73
CA LEU A 76 -1.83 -2.57 -1.27
C LEU A 76 -1.19 -1.18 -1.19
N GLU A 77 -1.51 -0.29 -2.11
CA GLU A 77 -0.99 1.08 -2.11
C GLU A 77 -1.67 1.94 -1.05
N TYR A 78 -2.96 1.70 -0.75
CA TYR A 78 -3.65 2.29 0.40
C TYR A 78 -2.97 1.89 1.72
N VAL A 79 -2.69 0.58 1.90
CA VAL A 79 -1.94 0.07 3.06
C VAL A 79 -0.52 0.64 3.11
N HIS A 80 0.17 0.76 1.99
CA HIS A 80 1.49 1.39 1.98
C HIS A 80 1.43 2.88 2.32
N THR A 81 0.41 3.59 1.85
CA THR A 81 0.29 5.04 2.08
C THR A 81 -0.05 5.35 3.53
N TYR A 82 -0.95 4.58 4.19
CA TYR A 82 -1.21 4.79 5.61
C TYR A 82 0.08 4.66 6.43
N SER A 83 0.92 3.66 6.13
CA SER A 83 2.16 3.46 6.88
C SER A 83 3.11 4.64 6.74
N LEU A 84 3.17 5.27 5.55
CA LEU A 84 3.98 6.47 5.35
C LEU A 84 3.43 7.68 6.12
N ILE A 85 2.10 7.85 6.18
CA ILE A 85 1.48 8.93 6.97
C ILE A 85 1.82 8.75 8.44
N HIS A 86 1.67 7.52 8.97
CA HIS A 86 1.92 7.25 10.39
C HIS A 86 3.41 7.30 10.74
N ASP A 87 4.28 6.83 9.85
CA ASP A 87 5.74 6.96 10.04
C ASP A 87 6.18 8.42 10.16
N ASP A 88 5.56 9.34 9.39
CA ASP A 88 5.89 10.77 9.39
C ASP A 88 5.39 11.52 10.62
N LEU A 89 4.49 10.96 11.46
CA LEU A 89 3.91 11.66 12.62
C LEU A 89 4.98 12.07 13.65
N PRO A 90 4.73 13.15 14.43
CA PRO A 90 5.66 13.61 15.48
C PRO A 90 6.02 12.58 16.55
N CYS A 91 5.17 11.57 16.77
CA CYS A 91 5.43 10.47 17.71
C CYS A 91 6.23 9.32 17.07
N MET A 92 6.60 9.43 15.81
CA MET A 92 7.37 8.46 15.01
C MET A 92 8.64 9.13 14.49
N ASP A 93 8.81 9.23 13.17
CA ASP A 93 10.03 9.79 12.55
C ASP A 93 10.05 11.34 12.56
N ASP A 94 8.91 12.02 12.80
CA ASP A 94 8.69 13.47 12.76
C ASP A 94 9.22 14.13 11.48
N ASP A 95 8.97 13.49 10.35
CA ASP A 95 9.45 13.95 9.06
C ASP A 95 8.62 15.13 8.52
N ASP A 96 9.27 16.24 8.21
CA ASP A 96 8.61 17.42 7.62
C ASP A 96 8.20 17.21 6.16
N LEU A 97 8.92 16.38 5.43
CA LEU A 97 8.77 16.20 3.98
C LEU A 97 8.65 14.72 3.59
N ARG A 98 7.70 14.41 2.72
CA ARG A 98 7.58 13.12 2.06
C ARG A 98 7.60 13.27 0.54
N ARG A 99 8.58 12.66 -0.14
CA ARG A 99 8.77 12.78 -1.60
C ARG A 99 8.90 14.22 -2.09
N GLY A 100 9.54 15.09 -1.30
CA GLY A 100 9.79 16.50 -1.62
C GLY A 100 8.59 17.43 -1.41
N ARG A 101 7.47 16.96 -0.83
CA ARG A 101 6.32 17.75 -0.42
C ARG A 101 6.13 17.66 1.09
N PRO A 102 5.44 18.62 1.73
CA PRO A 102 5.11 18.51 3.15
C PRO A 102 4.47 17.15 3.46
N SER A 103 4.86 16.54 4.57
CA SER A 103 4.21 15.33 5.08
C SER A 103 2.74 15.62 5.42
N CYS A 104 1.93 14.58 5.62
CA CYS A 104 0.50 14.76 5.85
C CYS A 104 0.22 15.64 7.08
N HIS A 105 0.92 15.41 8.20
CA HIS A 105 0.75 16.18 9.44
C HIS A 105 1.30 17.62 9.38
N LYS A 106 2.08 17.96 8.35
CA LYS A 106 2.50 19.34 8.06
C LYS A 106 1.53 20.06 7.12
N ALA A 107 0.79 19.31 6.29
CA ALA A 107 -0.20 19.86 5.36
C ALA A 107 -1.61 19.95 5.98
N TYR A 108 -1.92 19.07 6.95
CA TYR A 108 -3.19 18.98 7.67
C TYR A 108 -2.92 18.90 9.18
N PRO A 109 -3.92 19.16 10.05
CA PRO A 109 -3.81 18.93 11.48
C PRO A 109 -3.37 17.49 11.79
N GLU A 110 -2.56 17.29 12.84
CA GLU A 110 -2.00 16.00 13.21
C GLU A 110 -3.08 14.92 13.43
N ASN A 111 -4.18 15.28 14.10
CA ASN A 111 -5.31 14.38 14.30
C ASN A 111 -5.99 13.98 12.98
N ILE A 112 -6.04 14.86 11.99
CA ILE A 112 -6.57 14.56 10.65
C ILE A 112 -5.60 13.65 9.91
N ALA A 113 -4.29 13.88 10.00
CA ALA A 113 -3.28 13.00 9.42
C ALA A 113 -3.35 11.57 10.02
N LEU A 114 -3.47 11.46 11.35
CA LEU A 114 -3.66 10.18 12.02
C LEU A 114 -4.90 9.45 11.49
N LEU A 115 -6.05 10.13 11.47
CA LEU A 115 -7.32 9.56 11.01
C LEU A 115 -7.30 9.24 9.50
N ALA A 116 -6.56 9.99 8.69
CA ALA A 116 -6.38 9.68 7.27
C ALA A 116 -5.60 8.36 7.08
N GLY A 117 -4.61 8.09 7.91
CA GLY A 117 -3.92 6.80 7.94
C GLY A 117 -4.86 5.65 8.32
N ASP A 118 -5.64 5.80 9.40
CA ASP A 118 -6.63 4.81 9.83
C ASP A 118 -7.69 4.53 8.74
N ALA A 119 -8.17 5.61 8.11
CA ALA A 119 -9.15 5.52 7.03
C ALA A 119 -8.60 4.80 5.79
N LEU A 120 -7.37 5.09 5.38
CA LEU A 120 -6.70 4.38 4.27
C LEU A 120 -6.54 2.89 4.59
N LEU A 121 -6.10 2.54 5.79
CA LEU A 121 -5.95 1.15 6.21
C LEU A 121 -7.29 0.42 6.20
N THR A 122 -8.34 1.01 6.77
CA THR A 122 -9.67 0.41 6.83
C THR A 122 -10.27 0.25 5.43
N HIS A 123 -10.20 1.29 4.61
CA HIS A 123 -10.74 1.30 3.26
C HIS A 123 -10.04 0.30 2.32
N ALA A 124 -8.77 -0.03 2.56
CA ALA A 124 -8.08 -1.06 1.80
C ALA A 124 -8.78 -2.44 1.89
N PHE A 125 -9.34 -2.79 3.04
CA PHE A 125 -10.10 -4.02 3.21
C PHE A 125 -11.49 -3.95 2.57
N GLU A 126 -12.14 -2.79 2.59
CA GLU A 126 -13.40 -2.55 1.88
C GLU A 126 -13.21 -2.72 0.38
N ILE A 127 -12.17 -2.14 -0.22
CA ILE A 127 -11.83 -2.31 -1.65
C ILE A 127 -11.73 -3.80 -2.02
N ILE A 128 -11.03 -4.62 -1.21
CA ILE A 128 -10.92 -6.06 -1.50
C ILE A 128 -12.26 -6.76 -1.32
N ALA A 129 -13.04 -6.41 -0.30
CA ALA A 129 -14.34 -7.02 -0.04
C ALA A 129 -15.36 -6.75 -1.16
N ASP A 130 -15.28 -5.58 -1.79
CA ASP A 130 -16.24 -5.14 -2.80
C ASP A 130 -15.81 -5.46 -4.24
N CYS A 131 -14.54 -5.84 -4.50
CA CYS A 131 -14.05 -6.13 -5.85
C CYS A 131 -14.80 -7.31 -6.51
N ASP A 132 -14.76 -7.37 -7.84
CA ASP A 132 -15.45 -8.42 -8.62
C ASP A 132 -14.64 -9.72 -8.72
N LEU A 133 -14.44 -10.38 -7.55
CA LEU A 133 -13.81 -11.69 -7.43
C LEU A 133 -14.68 -12.64 -6.60
N SER A 134 -14.35 -13.93 -6.62
CA SER A 134 -15.07 -14.92 -5.81
C SER A 134 -14.89 -14.64 -4.30
N ALA A 135 -15.90 -15.00 -3.51
CA ALA A 135 -15.85 -14.81 -2.06
C ALA A 135 -14.64 -15.50 -1.41
N ASP A 136 -14.23 -16.67 -1.93
CA ASP A 136 -13.06 -17.39 -1.47
C ASP A 136 -11.76 -16.61 -1.76
N ALA A 137 -11.59 -16.08 -2.97
CA ALA A 137 -10.44 -15.26 -3.33
C ALA A 137 -10.39 -13.98 -2.46
N LYS A 138 -11.51 -13.30 -2.25
CA LYS A 138 -11.59 -12.13 -1.36
C LYS A 138 -11.16 -12.46 0.06
N CYS A 139 -11.67 -13.56 0.65
CA CYS A 139 -11.27 -14.01 1.99
C CYS A 139 -9.77 -14.29 2.08
N GLN A 140 -9.19 -14.96 1.08
CA GLN A 140 -7.76 -15.24 1.04
C GLN A 140 -6.94 -13.94 0.93
N MET A 141 -7.35 -12.98 0.08
CA MET A 141 -6.68 -11.69 -0.08
C MET A 141 -6.75 -10.83 1.18
N VAL A 142 -7.90 -10.77 1.85
CA VAL A 142 -8.06 -10.08 3.14
C VAL A 142 -7.13 -10.68 4.19
N SER A 143 -7.11 -12.02 4.32
CA SER A 143 -6.22 -12.72 5.24
C SER A 143 -4.74 -12.47 4.93
N LEU A 144 -4.37 -12.53 3.64
CA LEU A 144 -3.01 -12.26 3.17
C LEU A 144 -2.58 -10.84 3.51
N LEU A 145 -3.42 -9.84 3.19
CA LEU A 145 -3.11 -8.42 3.44
C LEU A 145 -3.00 -8.15 4.94
N ALA A 146 -3.93 -8.65 5.74
CA ALA A 146 -3.92 -8.48 7.20
C ALA A 146 -2.67 -9.09 7.85
N ALA A 147 -2.26 -10.29 7.44
CA ALA A 147 -1.05 -10.93 7.97
C ALA A 147 0.23 -10.16 7.60
N ASN A 148 0.33 -9.68 6.33
CA ASN A 148 1.54 -9.01 5.85
C ASN A 148 1.61 -7.51 6.23
N ALA A 149 0.49 -6.85 6.47
CA ALA A 149 0.44 -5.50 7.05
C ALA A 149 0.59 -5.51 8.57
N GLY A 150 0.13 -6.56 9.23
CA GLY A 150 0.01 -6.68 10.69
C GLY A 150 1.32 -6.92 11.44
N VAL A 151 1.18 -7.42 12.67
CA VAL A 151 2.30 -7.65 13.62
C VAL A 151 3.29 -8.71 13.14
N SER A 152 2.86 -9.63 12.28
CA SER A 152 3.72 -10.64 11.67
C SER A 152 4.39 -10.16 10.37
N GLY A 153 4.11 -8.93 9.95
CA GLY A 153 4.59 -8.30 8.72
C GLY A 153 5.08 -6.87 8.98
N MET A 154 4.55 -5.91 8.21
CA MET A 154 5.03 -4.54 8.14
C MET A 154 5.03 -3.82 9.51
N ILE A 155 3.95 -3.91 10.29
CA ILE A 155 3.88 -3.30 11.63
C ILE A 155 4.94 -3.90 12.55
N GLY A 156 5.10 -5.24 12.56
CA GLY A 156 6.16 -5.89 13.35
C GLY A 156 7.56 -5.46 12.90
N GLY A 157 7.75 -5.29 11.60
CA GLY A 157 9.00 -4.75 11.03
C GLY A 157 9.29 -3.34 11.49
N GLN A 158 8.28 -2.45 11.54
CA GLN A 158 8.40 -1.08 12.04
C GLN A 158 8.77 -1.04 13.54
N VAL A 159 8.15 -1.88 14.35
CA VAL A 159 8.52 -2.00 15.78
C VAL A 159 9.99 -2.39 15.96
N LEU A 160 10.48 -3.32 15.14
CA LEU A 160 11.89 -3.72 15.20
C LEU A 160 12.82 -2.62 14.69
N ASP A 161 12.41 -1.87 13.66
CA ASP A 161 13.16 -0.75 13.11
C ASP A 161 13.41 0.31 14.18
N LEU A 162 12.34 0.82 14.79
CA LEU A 162 12.40 1.77 15.91
C LEU A 162 13.24 1.26 17.09
N LYS A 163 13.12 -0.05 17.41
CA LYS A 163 13.91 -0.65 18.49
C LYS A 163 15.41 -0.64 18.20
N TYR A 164 15.79 -0.73 16.94
CA TYR A 164 17.19 -0.83 16.53
C TYR A 164 17.81 0.51 16.10
N GLU A 165 17.05 1.60 15.99
CA GLU A 165 17.59 2.92 15.66
C GLU A 165 18.68 3.38 16.61
N ALA A 166 18.50 3.14 17.92
CA ALA A 166 19.45 3.50 18.97
C ALA A 166 20.44 2.37 19.32
N ALA A 167 20.48 1.29 18.54
CA ALA A 167 21.28 0.11 18.78
C ALA A 167 22.26 -0.14 17.63
N ASP A 168 23.18 -1.09 17.80
CA ASP A 168 24.03 -1.62 16.74
C ASP A 168 23.51 -3.01 16.33
N PRO A 169 22.51 -3.08 15.41
CA PRO A 169 21.85 -4.34 15.06
C PRO A 169 22.80 -5.27 14.30
N SER A 170 22.75 -6.55 14.63
CA SER A 170 23.41 -7.58 13.84
C SER A 170 22.82 -7.65 12.42
N LEU A 171 23.60 -8.16 11.47
CA LEU A 171 23.11 -8.37 10.10
C LEU A 171 21.80 -9.17 10.05
N GLN A 172 21.65 -10.19 10.89
CA GLN A 172 20.43 -11.01 10.95
C GLN A 172 19.21 -10.20 11.43
N GLN A 173 19.39 -9.30 12.39
CA GLN A 173 18.34 -8.39 12.85
C GLN A 173 17.93 -7.40 11.76
N LEU A 174 18.90 -6.81 11.07
CA LEU A 174 18.65 -5.90 9.94
C LEU A 174 17.91 -6.60 8.79
N LEU A 175 18.34 -7.81 8.42
CA LEU A 175 17.64 -8.62 7.40
C LEU A 175 16.20 -8.95 7.82
N THR A 176 15.94 -9.16 9.11
CA THR A 176 14.60 -9.39 9.64
C THR A 176 13.73 -8.13 9.51
N VAL A 177 14.25 -6.96 9.88
CA VAL A 177 13.55 -5.67 9.66
C VAL A 177 13.17 -5.51 8.18
N HIS A 178 14.13 -5.65 7.27
CA HIS A 178 13.88 -5.48 5.83
C HIS A 178 12.84 -6.48 5.29
N LYS A 179 12.93 -7.74 5.75
CA LYS A 179 11.97 -8.78 5.38
C LYS A 179 10.55 -8.41 5.81
N LEU A 180 10.37 -7.93 7.04
CA LEU A 180 9.07 -7.62 7.59
C LEU A 180 8.57 -6.24 7.15
N LYS A 181 9.33 -5.16 7.39
CA LYS A 181 8.90 -3.79 7.11
C LYS A 181 8.63 -3.56 5.61
N THR A 182 9.44 -4.16 4.74
CA THR A 182 9.37 -3.92 3.29
C THR A 182 8.97 -5.17 2.51
N GLY A 183 9.60 -6.30 2.78
CA GLY A 183 9.45 -7.55 2.02
C GLY A 183 8.06 -8.14 2.11
N ALA A 184 7.41 -8.04 3.27
CA ALA A 184 6.08 -8.62 3.50
C ALA A 184 5.05 -8.10 2.50
N LEU A 185 4.90 -6.78 2.34
CA LEU A 185 3.95 -6.21 1.37
C LEU A 185 4.35 -6.44 -0.09
N ILE A 186 5.64 -6.58 -0.41
CA ILE A 186 6.10 -6.96 -1.75
C ILE A 186 5.68 -8.41 -2.05
N SER A 187 5.90 -9.32 -1.11
CA SER A 187 5.46 -10.71 -1.23
C SER A 187 3.93 -10.82 -1.34
N ALA A 188 3.21 -10.06 -0.51
CA ALA A 188 1.76 -9.99 -0.58
C ALA A 188 1.27 -9.54 -1.96
N ALA A 189 1.94 -8.57 -2.59
CA ALA A 189 1.59 -8.10 -3.93
C ALA A 189 1.69 -9.21 -4.98
N CYS A 190 2.77 -9.99 -4.96
CA CYS A 190 2.95 -11.11 -5.88
C CYS A 190 1.89 -12.20 -5.68
N ILE A 191 1.65 -12.60 -4.42
CA ILE A 191 0.66 -13.64 -4.08
C ILE A 191 -0.76 -13.18 -4.42
N LEU A 192 -1.09 -11.93 -4.13
CA LEU A 192 -2.39 -11.35 -4.44
C LEU A 192 -2.68 -11.38 -5.95
N GLY A 193 -1.66 -11.09 -6.78
CA GLY A 193 -1.77 -11.25 -8.22
C GLY A 193 -2.07 -12.69 -8.65
N CYS A 194 -1.40 -13.67 -8.04
CA CYS A 194 -1.64 -15.10 -8.32
C CYS A 194 -3.06 -15.52 -7.89
N LEU A 195 -3.52 -15.08 -6.70
CA LEU A 195 -4.88 -15.37 -6.20
C LEU A 195 -5.96 -14.82 -7.14
N ALA A 196 -5.78 -13.61 -7.67
CA ALA A 196 -6.72 -13.03 -8.63
C ALA A 196 -6.82 -13.82 -9.94
N ALA A 197 -5.74 -14.52 -10.32
CA ALA A 197 -5.71 -15.41 -11.47
C ALA A 197 -6.28 -16.81 -11.18
N GLY A 198 -6.71 -17.10 -9.94
CA GLY A 198 -7.15 -18.42 -9.53
C GLY A 198 -6.03 -19.45 -9.40
N ALA A 199 -4.76 -19.01 -9.29
CA ALA A 199 -3.63 -19.90 -9.04
C ALA A 199 -3.66 -20.41 -7.59
N THR A 200 -3.35 -21.69 -7.40
CA THR A 200 -3.31 -22.39 -6.10
C THR A 200 -1.87 -22.62 -5.64
#